data_f263f7d42110c4d698e2269b768518ec
#
_entry.id   f263f7d42110c4d698e2269b768518ec
#
_cell.length_a   1.000
_cell.length_b   1.000
_cell.length_c   1.000
_cell.angle_alpha   90.00
_cell.angle_beta   90.00
_cell.angle_gamma   90.00
#
_symmetry.space_group_name_H-M   'P 1'
#
loop_
_entity.id
_entity.type
_entity.pdbx_description
1 polymer ?
#
loop_
_entity_poly.entity_id
_entity_poly.type
_entity_poly.pdbx_seq_one_letter_code
_entity_poly.pdbx_strand_id
1 'polypeptide(L)'
;MFTLVNVDRPGATSSLSVNKFSASKKAYDYLPATFSVRFHNTGNTIVQPYGNLFLQRSASSKSPLATLPVNGTRGYILPGTERTITASWNDGFATYKTVQQPNDNPKQKLQLDWSKLSHFRIGRYTAKLIAVYSDGSHDVPIEGTVTFWVVPWRAILVFIAVAVGLWFLGRWRNKRRTEKAVKRALAAQAAATKAAANTSKPKAEEKQP
;
A
#
# COMPACT_ATOMS: atom_id res chain seq x y z
N MET A 1 42.51 -3.86 12.68
CA MET A 1 41.42 -3.96 13.68
C MET A 1 41.44 -2.68 14.49
N PHE A 2 40.34 -1.93 14.52
CA PHE A 2 40.22 -0.72 15.32
C PHE A 2 39.54 -1.07 16.63
N THR A 3 40.14 -0.73 17.75
CA THR A 3 39.56 -0.90 19.09
C THR A 3 39.07 0.46 19.57
N LEU A 4 37.79 0.56 19.91
CA LEU A 4 37.21 1.75 20.48
C LEU A 4 37.24 1.61 22.00
N VAL A 5 37.96 2.49 22.67
CA VAL A 5 38.08 2.51 24.13
C VAL A 5 37.30 3.72 24.65
N ASN A 6 36.29 3.47 25.48
CA ASN A 6 35.61 4.53 26.23
C ASN A 6 36.28 4.65 27.60
N VAL A 7 36.74 5.83 27.95
CA VAL A 7 37.37 6.11 29.23
C VAL A 7 36.46 7.01 30.04
N ASP A 8 35.95 6.48 31.14
CA ASP A 8 35.16 7.27 32.08
C ASP A 8 36.07 8.26 32.81
N ARG A 9 35.70 9.53 32.71
CA ARG A 9 36.36 10.60 33.43
C ARG A 9 35.34 11.56 34.05
N PRO A 10 35.68 12.33 35.09
CA PRO A 10 34.80 13.36 35.62
C PRO A 10 34.30 14.29 34.52
N GLY A 11 32.98 14.54 34.46
CA GLY A 11 32.32 15.33 33.41
C GLY A 11 31.95 14.54 32.16
N ALA A 12 32.05 13.21 32.14
CA ALA A 12 31.47 12.39 31.06
C ALA A 12 29.96 12.49 31.06
N THR A 13 29.38 12.84 29.89
CA THR A 13 27.97 12.97 29.70
C THR A 13 27.53 12.24 28.42
N SER A 14 26.60 11.30 28.56
CA SER A 14 25.96 10.64 27.43
C SER A 14 24.64 11.31 27.17
N SER A 15 24.47 11.87 26.00
CA SER A 15 23.21 12.51 25.60
C SER A 15 22.93 12.27 24.14
N LEU A 16 21.72 11.82 23.82
CA LEU A 16 21.28 11.48 22.45
C LEU A 16 19.93 12.11 22.16
N SER A 17 19.83 12.77 21.02
CA SER A 17 18.59 13.33 20.52
C SER A 17 18.19 12.72 19.18
N VAL A 18 16.90 12.75 18.86
CA VAL A 18 16.38 12.41 17.53
C VAL A 18 16.15 13.70 16.76
N ASN A 19 17.05 14.02 15.83
CA ASN A 19 16.92 15.23 15.01
C ASN A 19 15.84 15.07 13.93
N LYS A 20 15.65 13.85 13.43
CA LYS A 20 14.63 13.58 12.40
C LYS A 20 14.17 12.14 12.47
N PHE A 21 12.85 11.95 12.47
CA PHE A 21 12.23 10.67 12.25
C PHE A 21 11.17 10.81 11.14
N SER A 22 11.33 10.08 10.05
CA SER A 22 10.45 10.21 8.88
C SER A 22 10.34 8.90 8.12
N ALA A 23 9.18 8.70 7.47
CA ALA A 23 9.04 7.75 6.39
C ALA A 23 9.61 8.36 5.10
N SER A 24 10.20 7.56 4.23
CA SER A 24 10.79 8.03 2.96
C SER A 24 9.74 8.62 2.01
N LYS A 25 8.47 8.20 2.14
CA LYS A 25 7.31 8.74 1.42
C LYS A 25 6.14 8.94 2.38
N LYS A 26 5.30 9.93 2.13
CA LYS A 26 4.02 10.12 2.86
C LYS A 26 2.97 9.09 2.44
N ALA A 27 3.02 8.62 1.20
CA ALA A 27 2.15 7.60 0.66
C ALA A 27 2.95 6.60 -0.19
N TYR A 28 2.65 5.32 0.00
CA TYR A 28 3.21 4.20 -0.73
C TYR A 28 2.12 3.50 -1.54
N ASP A 29 2.42 3.09 -2.77
CA ASP A 29 1.52 2.25 -3.56
C ASP A 29 1.45 0.84 -2.96
N TYR A 30 2.63 0.29 -2.69
CA TYR A 30 2.87 -1.02 -2.09
C TYR A 30 4.10 -0.94 -1.19
N LEU A 31 4.32 -1.98 -0.39
CA LEU A 31 5.53 -2.12 0.41
C LEU A 31 6.76 -2.43 -0.50
N PRO A 32 7.99 -2.18 -0.06
CA PRO A 32 8.38 -1.81 1.29
C PRO A 32 8.19 -0.33 1.63
N ALA A 33 7.85 -0.06 2.89
CA ALA A 33 7.91 1.27 3.47
C ALA A 33 9.21 1.42 4.26
N THR A 34 10.00 2.43 3.91
CA THR A 34 11.30 2.68 4.54
C THR A 34 11.22 3.87 5.48
N PHE A 35 11.76 3.70 6.66
CA PHE A 35 11.84 4.71 7.72
C PHE A 35 13.28 5.09 7.96
N SER A 36 13.50 6.35 8.27
CA SER A 36 14.80 6.93 8.55
C SER A 36 14.75 7.65 9.89
N VAL A 37 15.64 7.25 10.81
CA VAL A 37 15.82 7.89 12.10
C VAL A 37 17.23 8.48 12.12
N ARG A 38 17.32 9.80 12.34
CA ARG A 38 18.58 10.50 12.47
C ARG A 38 18.81 10.83 13.93
N PHE A 39 19.77 10.16 14.53
CA PHE A 39 20.23 10.41 15.88
C PHE A 39 21.39 11.40 15.85
N HIS A 40 21.44 12.28 16.84
CA HIS A 40 22.55 13.18 17.11
C HIS A 40 23.05 12.95 18.52
N ASN A 41 24.33 12.67 18.67
CA ASN A 41 24.99 12.58 19.98
C ASN A 41 25.39 13.98 20.44
N THR A 42 24.63 14.51 21.38
CA THR A 42 24.86 15.84 21.98
C THR A 42 25.77 15.77 23.23
N GLY A 43 26.13 14.56 23.65
CA GLY A 43 27.09 14.33 24.77
C GLY A 43 28.52 14.36 24.31
N ASN A 44 29.42 14.11 25.28
CA ASN A 44 30.86 14.03 25.07
C ASN A 44 31.41 12.58 25.16
N THR A 45 30.52 11.60 25.29
CA THR A 45 30.85 10.16 25.31
C THR A 45 30.21 9.47 24.08
N ILE A 46 30.72 8.27 23.79
CA ILE A 46 30.20 7.43 22.71
C ILE A 46 28.88 6.79 23.15
N VAL A 47 27.86 6.83 22.32
CA VAL A 47 26.55 6.25 22.62
C VAL A 47 26.18 5.16 21.62
N GLN A 48 25.50 4.12 22.09
CA GLN A 48 25.01 3.01 21.29
C GLN A 48 23.50 2.86 21.48
N PRO A 49 22.67 3.57 20.70
CA PRO A 49 21.23 3.41 20.81
C PRO A 49 20.79 2.04 20.25
N TYR A 50 19.75 1.48 20.86
CA TYR A 50 19.08 0.28 20.37
C TYR A 50 17.59 0.37 20.68
N GLY A 51 16.79 -0.40 19.96
CA GLY A 51 15.34 -0.38 20.17
C GLY A 51 14.56 -0.93 19.00
N ASN A 52 13.28 -0.59 18.97
CA ASN A 52 12.37 -1.09 17.96
C ASN A 52 11.48 0.01 17.39
N LEU A 53 11.09 -0.21 16.14
CA LEU A 53 10.07 0.54 15.45
C LEU A 53 8.81 -0.33 15.37
N PHE A 54 7.75 0.08 16.04
CA PHE A 54 6.47 -0.61 16.08
C PHE A 54 5.54 -0.02 15.01
N LEU A 55 5.08 -0.88 14.12
CA LEU A 55 4.13 -0.49 13.08
C LEU A 55 2.71 -0.84 13.51
N GLN A 56 1.82 0.14 13.50
CA GLN A 56 0.47 0.03 14.02
C GLN A 56 -0.53 0.64 13.02
N ARG A 57 -1.77 0.13 13.02
CA ARG A 57 -2.85 0.72 12.22
C ARG A 57 -3.33 2.07 12.79
N SER A 58 -3.19 2.26 14.08
CA SER A 58 -3.49 3.49 14.81
C SER A 58 -2.49 3.69 15.93
N ALA A 59 -2.22 4.93 16.31
CA ALA A 59 -1.36 5.25 17.45
C ALA A 59 -1.85 4.63 18.78
N SER A 60 -3.16 4.36 18.90
CA SER A 60 -3.81 3.74 20.07
C SER A 60 -3.88 2.21 19.99
N SER A 61 -3.34 1.57 18.95
CA SER A 61 -3.42 0.13 18.80
C SER A 61 -2.55 -0.57 19.85
N LYS A 62 -3.13 -1.52 20.60
CA LYS A 62 -2.43 -2.28 21.64
C LYS A 62 -1.42 -3.28 21.07
N SER A 63 -1.66 -3.76 19.85
CA SER A 63 -0.80 -4.77 19.21
C SER A 63 -0.14 -4.20 17.95
N PRO A 64 1.18 -4.27 17.82
CA PRO A 64 1.85 -3.87 16.59
C PRO A 64 1.59 -4.92 15.48
N LEU A 65 1.49 -4.44 14.24
CA LEU A 65 1.41 -5.29 13.04
C LEU A 65 2.77 -5.89 12.68
N ALA A 66 3.82 -5.15 12.97
CA ALA A 66 5.21 -5.56 12.77
C ALA A 66 6.12 -4.80 13.73
N THR A 67 7.23 -5.42 14.09
CA THR A 67 8.30 -4.83 14.88
C THR A 67 9.59 -4.91 14.08
N LEU A 68 10.24 -3.77 13.89
CA LEU A 68 11.50 -3.66 13.15
C LEU A 68 12.60 -3.21 14.09
N PRO A 69 13.76 -3.89 14.11
CA PRO A 69 14.87 -3.47 14.96
C PRO A 69 15.45 -2.15 14.44
N VAL A 70 15.74 -1.23 15.35
CA VAL A 70 16.51 0.00 15.12
C VAL A 70 17.92 -0.20 15.62
N ASN A 71 18.90 0.11 14.78
CA ASN A 71 20.33 -0.14 15.06
C ASN A 71 20.64 -1.61 15.43
N GLY A 72 20.07 -2.56 14.70
CA GLY A 72 20.27 -3.99 14.94
C GLY A 72 21.74 -4.44 14.91
N THR A 73 22.59 -3.72 14.18
CA THR A 73 24.04 -3.91 14.14
C THR A 73 24.77 -3.30 15.34
N ARG A 74 24.02 -2.65 16.25
CA ARG A 74 24.55 -1.98 17.43
C ARG A 74 25.72 -1.04 17.13
N GLY A 75 25.55 -0.21 16.09
CA GLY A 75 26.57 0.78 15.71
C GLY A 75 26.64 1.92 16.72
N TYR A 76 27.84 2.38 16.97
CA TYR A 76 28.12 3.51 17.86
C TYR A 76 27.91 4.85 17.17
N ILE A 77 27.58 5.87 17.95
CA ILE A 77 27.51 7.28 17.54
C ILE A 77 28.54 8.07 18.36
N LEU A 78 29.50 8.66 17.66
CA LEU A 78 30.58 9.43 18.28
C LEU A 78 30.06 10.79 18.81
N PRO A 79 30.71 11.38 19.80
CA PRO A 79 30.38 12.71 20.31
C PRO A 79 30.27 13.75 19.20
N GLY A 80 29.22 14.59 19.24
CA GLY A 80 28.98 15.65 18.27
C GLY A 80 28.62 15.20 16.86
N THR A 81 28.45 13.87 16.62
CA THR A 81 28.13 13.36 15.28
C THR A 81 26.68 12.92 15.14
N GLU A 82 26.23 12.87 13.89
CA GLU A 82 24.93 12.33 13.52
C GLU A 82 25.07 10.96 12.85
N ARG A 83 24.10 10.09 13.12
CA ARG A 83 23.96 8.81 12.42
C ARG A 83 22.53 8.59 11.99
N THR A 84 22.37 8.30 10.71
CA THR A 84 21.07 7.92 10.15
C THR A 84 20.97 6.40 10.11
N ILE A 85 19.91 5.88 10.71
CA ILE A 85 19.56 4.46 10.75
C ILE A 85 18.28 4.27 9.96
N THR A 86 18.26 3.27 9.09
CA THR A 86 17.10 2.95 8.27
C THR A 86 16.49 1.61 8.67
N ALA A 87 15.17 1.54 8.68
CA ALA A 87 14.40 0.31 8.86
C ALA A 87 13.39 0.18 7.73
N SER A 88 13.18 -1.03 7.23
CA SER A 88 12.28 -1.30 6.10
C SER A 88 11.21 -2.32 6.46
N TRP A 89 9.96 -1.94 6.22
CA TRP A 89 8.80 -2.82 6.40
C TRP A 89 8.37 -3.39 5.06
N ASN A 90 8.49 -4.69 4.90
CA ASN A 90 8.18 -5.42 3.66
C ASN A 90 7.16 -6.55 3.85
N ASP A 91 6.41 -6.58 4.98
CA ASP A 91 5.42 -7.61 5.26
C ASP A 91 4.07 -7.30 4.61
N GLY A 92 3.97 -7.52 3.31
CA GLY A 92 2.75 -7.30 2.52
C GLY A 92 2.52 -8.37 1.47
N PHE A 93 1.25 -8.51 1.04
CA PHE A 93 0.85 -9.34 -0.11
C PHE A 93 1.53 -8.88 -1.41
N ALA A 94 1.59 -7.58 -1.63
CA ALA A 94 2.21 -6.98 -2.81
C ALA A 94 3.41 -6.13 -2.36
N THR A 95 4.60 -6.49 -2.81
CA THR A 95 5.85 -5.80 -2.44
C THR A 95 6.71 -5.55 -3.66
N TYR A 96 7.41 -4.40 -3.67
CA TYR A 96 8.43 -4.14 -4.67
C TYR A 96 9.75 -4.81 -4.27
N LYS A 97 10.29 -5.63 -5.15
CA LYS A 97 11.66 -6.15 -5.02
C LYS A 97 12.56 -5.51 -6.07
N THR A 98 13.75 -5.12 -5.63
CA THR A 98 14.80 -4.65 -6.55
C THR A 98 15.46 -5.86 -7.19
N VAL A 99 15.37 -5.96 -8.51
CA VAL A 99 16.04 -6.98 -9.31
C VAL A 99 17.26 -6.32 -9.95
N GLN A 100 18.46 -6.81 -9.61
CA GLN A 100 19.69 -6.40 -10.27
C GLN A 100 19.78 -7.15 -11.60
N GLN A 101 19.93 -6.41 -12.69
CA GLN A 101 20.26 -6.96 -14.01
C GLN A 101 21.75 -6.73 -14.27
N PRO A 102 22.47 -7.68 -14.91
CA PRO A 102 23.93 -7.60 -15.07
C PRO A 102 24.43 -6.37 -15.83
N ASN A 103 23.60 -5.73 -16.64
CA ASN A 103 23.97 -4.61 -17.51
C ASN A 103 23.00 -3.42 -17.48
N ASP A 104 22.16 -3.28 -16.43
CA ASP A 104 21.14 -2.23 -16.41
C ASP A 104 20.94 -1.68 -14.99
N ASN A 105 20.36 -0.49 -14.89
CA ASN A 105 20.00 0.10 -13.60
C ASN A 105 19.02 -0.81 -12.83
N PRO A 106 19.13 -0.88 -11.49
CA PRO A 106 18.28 -1.73 -10.67
C PRO A 106 16.80 -1.40 -10.89
N LYS A 107 16.03 -2.35 -11.38
CA LYS A 107 14.58 -2.18 -11.63
C LYS A 107 13.77 -2.73 -10.46
N GLN A 108 12.76 -1.98 -10.05
CA GLN A 108 11.79 -2.44 -9.07
C GLN A 108 10.69 -3.24 -9.77
N LYS A 109 10.53 -4.51 -9.40
CA LYS A 109 9.46 -5.37 -9.89
C LYS A 109 8.46 -5.64 -8.77
N LEU A 110 7.16 -5.45 -9.06
CA LEU A 110 6.10 -5.82 -8.12
C LEU A 110 6.01 -7.35 -8.06
N GLN A 111 6.15 -7.89 -6.88
CA GLN A 111 5.96 -9.31 -6.58
C GLN A 111 4.73 -9.48 -5.70
N LEU A 112 3.86 -10.42 -6.08
CA LEU A 112 2.68 -10.83 -5.32
C LEU A 112 3.02 -12.12 -4.58
N ASP A 113 2.82 -12.13 -3.28
CA ASP A 113 3.00 -13.29 -2.43
C ASP A 113 1.63 -13.81 -1.97
N TRP A 114 1.13 -14.82 -2.67
CA TRP A 114 -0.19 -15.40 -2.42
C TRP A 114 -0.32 -16.05 -1.05
N SER A 115 0.80 -16.44 -0.42
CA SER A 115 0.81 -16.96 0.94
C SER A 115 0.46 -15.87 1.98
N LYS A 116 0.65 -14.60 1.61
CA LYS A 116 0.40 -13.41 2.44
C LYS A 116 -0.84 -12.63 2.03
N LEU A 117 -1.86 -13.28 1.48
CA LEU A 117 -3.10 -12.63 1.06
C LEU A 117 -3.79 -11.88 2.21
N SER A 118 -3.72 -12.40 3.44
CA SER A 118 -4.21 -11.72 4.65
C SER A 118 -3.43 -10.46 5.02
N HIS A 119 -2.21 -10.26 4.47
CA HIS A 119 -1.36 -9.10 4.68
C HIS A 119 -1.54 -8.04 3.58
N PHE A 120 -2.75 -7.93 3.03
CA PHE A 120 -3.10 -6.86 2.11
C PHE A 120 -3.17 -5.53 2.86
N ARG A 121 -2.12 -4.73 2.72
CA ARG A 121 -1.92 -3.51 3.50
C ARG A 121 -2.51 -2.32 2.77
N ILE A 122 -3.64 -1.79 3.27
CA ILE A 122 -4.26 -0.55 2.77
C ILE A 122 -4.68 0.31 3.97
N GLY A 123 -4.47 1.62 3.85
CA GLY A 123 -4.92 2.61 4.79
C GLY A 123 -3.80 3.41 5.42
N ARG A 124 -4.14 4.10 6.51
CA ARG A 124 -3.21 4.90 7.32
C ARG A 124 -2.53 4.01 8.34
N TYR A 125 -1.23 4.17 8.47
CA TYR A 125 -0.40 3.47 9.45
C TYR A 125 0.40 4.46 10.27
N THR A 126 0.77 4.04 11.46
CA THR A 126 1.62 4.78 12.39
C THR A 126 2.83 3.94 12.72
N ALA A 127 4.02 4.52 12.59
CA ALA A 127 5.26 3.94 13.06
C ALA A 127 5.66 4.64 14.35
N LYS A 128 5.75 3.89 15.47
CA LYS A 128 6.21 4.37 16.77
C LYS A 128 7.61 3.87 17.01
N LEU A 129 8.56 4.79 17.13
CA LEU A 129 9.92 4.52 17.54
C LEU A 129 9.97 4.45 19.06
N ILE A 130 10.57 3.41 19.60
CA ILE A 130 10.99 3.31 20.99
C ILE A 130 12.43 2.82 20.97
N ALA A 131 13.36 3.69 21.26
CA ALA A 131 14.77 3.40 21.35
C ALA A 131 15.29 3.81 22.74
N VAL A 132 16.36 3.19 23.19
CA VAL A 132 17.02 3.51 24.46
C VAL A 132 18.51 3.66 24.22
N TYR A 133 19.15 4.46 25.03
CA TYR A 133 20.61 4.52 25.15
C TYR A 133 20.99 4.60 26.62
N SER A 134 22.17 4.12 26.96
CA SER A 134 22.68 4.21 28.35
C SER A 134 23.39 5.55 28.55
N ASP A 135 23.06 6.22 29.65
CA ASP A 135 23.77 7.43 30.07
C ASP A 135 24.96 7.13 31.02
N GLY A 136 25.24 5.83 31.23
CA GLY A 136 26.26 5.33 32.14
C GLY A 136 25.71 4.82 33.46
N SER A 137 24.53 5.26 33.88
CA SER A 137 23.86 4.84 35.12
C SER A 137 22.50 4.14 34.85
N HIS A 138 21.76 4.56 33.85
CA HIS A 138 20.46 4.00 33.51
C HIS A 138 20.17 4.12 32.00
N ASP A 139 19.18 3.41 31.55
CA ASP A 139 18.71 3.47 30.17
C ASP A 139 17.71 4.63 29.99
N VAL A 140 18.04 5.54 29.07
CA VAL A 140 17.21 6.71 28.73
C VAL A 140 16.39 6.40 27.50
N PRO A 141 15.04 6.43 27.60
CA PRO A 141 14.17 6.17 26.46
C PRO A 141 14.07 7.38 25.53
N ILE A 142 13.99 7.10 24.23
CA ILE A 142 13.69 8.06 23.17
C ILE A 142 12.49 7.57 22.39
N GLU A 143 11.47 8.39 22.25
CA GLU A 143 10.26 8.07 21.51
C GLU A 143 10.09 9.00 20.30
N GLY A 144 9.45 8.48 19.26
CA GLY A 144 9.06 9.25 18.10
C GLY A 144 7.89 8.58 17.38
N THR A 145 7.13 9.38 16.64
CA THR A 145 5.97 8.85 15.90
C THR A 145 5.90 9.49 14.52
N VAL A 146 5.65 8.67 13.50
CA VAL A 146 5.41 9.12 12.14
C VAL A 146 4.23 8.39 11.54
N THR A 147 3.40 9.09 10.78
CA THR A 147 2.25 8.52 10.07
C THR A 147 2.50 8.52 8.58
N PHE A 148 2.01 7.47 7.91
CA PHE A 148 2.12 7.30 6.47
C PHE A 148 0.91 6.54 5.92
N TRP A 149 0.75 6.57 4.60
CA TRP A 149 -0.34 5.89 3.91
C TRP A 149 0.20 4.78 3.02
N VAL A 150 -0.56 3.70 2.93
CA VAL A 150 -0.36 2.66 1.91
C VAL A 150 -1.65 2.59 1.10
N VAL A 151 -1.60 3.02 -0.16
CA VAL A 151 -2.78 3.09 -1.04
C VAL A 151 -2.38 2.62 -2.44
N PRO A 152 -2.81 1.43 -2.88
CA PRO A 152 -2.50 0.89 -4.20
C PRO A 152 -3.34 1.59 -5.28
N TRP A 153 -3.10 2.89 -5.50
CA TRP A 153 -3.90 3.73 -6.39
C TRP A 153 -3.96 3.20 -7.82
N ARG A 154 -2.88 2.55 -8.29
CA ARG A 154 -2.85 1.93 -9.62
C ARG A 154 -3.85 0.78 -9.73
N ALA A 155 -3.92 -0.09 -8.72
CA ALA A 155 -4.90 -1.18 -8.68
C ALA A 155 -6.33 -0.63 -8.60
N ILE A 156 -6.54 0.44 -7.84
CA ILE A 156 -7.85 1.12 -7.75
C ILE A 156 -8.27 1.68 -9.11
N LEU A 157 -7.37 2.34 -9.84
CA LEU A 157 -7.66 2.85 -11.18
C LEU A 157 -8.02 1.74 -12.17
N VAL A 158 -7.28 0.64 -12.17
CA VAL A 158 -7.58 -0.53 -13.02
C VAL A 158 -8.95 -1.08 -12.67
N PHE A 159 -9.27 -1.23 -11.38
CA PHE A 159 -10.58 -1.71 -10.94
C PHE A 159 -11.72 -0.81 -11.42
N ILE A 160 -11.56 0.51 -11.28
CA ILE A 160 -12.55 1.49 -11.77
C ILE A 160 -12.70 1.40 -13.29
N ALA A 161 -11.60 1.30 -14.04
CA ALA A 161 -11.64 1.18 -15.50
C ALA A 161 -12.38 -0.09 -15.94
N VAL A 162 -12.13 -1.22 -15.29
CA VAL A 162 -12.83 -2.48 -15.55
C VAL A 162 -14.32 -2.36 -15.21
N ALA A 163 -14.66 -1.77 -14.06
CA ALA A 163 -16.06 -1.59 -13.64
C ALA A 163 -16.84 -0.70 -14.64
N VAL A 164 -16.23 0.40 -15.07
CA VAL A 164 -16.81 1.29 -16.09
C VAL A 164 -16.96 0.56 -17.42
N GLY A 165 -15.96 -0.19 -17.85
CA GLY A 165 -16.00 -1.00 -19.07
C GLY A 165 -17.13 -2.03 -19.05
N LEU A 166 -17.30 -2.75 -17.95
CA LEU A 166 -18.39 -3.71 -17.75
C LEU A 166 -19.77 -3.04 -17.74
N TRP A 167 -19.87 -1.86 -17.12
CA TRP A 167 -21.11 -1.08 -17.12
C TRP A 167 -21.50 -0.64 -18.53
N PHE A 168 -20.55 -0.11 -19.32
CA PHE A 168 -20.80 0.23 -20.72
C PHE A 168 -21.19 -0.99 -21.56
N LEU A 169 -20.50 -2.11 -21.38
CA LEU A 169 -20.79 -3.34 -22.09
C LEU A 169 -22.19 -3.87 -21.76
N GLY A 170 -22.58 -3.83 -20.48
CA GLY A 170 -23.92 -4.20 -20.01
C GLY A 170 -25.01 -3.31 -20.63
N ARG A 171 -24.78 -1.97 -20.61
CA ARG A 171 -25.68 -1.00 -21.20
C ARG A 171 -25.85 -1.21 -22.72
N TRP A 172 -24.75 -1.45 -23.44
CA TRP A 172 -24.75 -1.72 -24.88
C TRP A 172 -25.48 -3.03 -25.24
N ARG A 173 -25.24 -4.11 -24.48
CA ARG A 173 -25.93 -5.39 -24.64
C ARG A 173 -27.44 -5.24 -24.36
N ASN A 174 -27.82 -4.46 -23.36
CA ASN A 174 -29.20 -4.23 -23.00
C ASN A 174 -29.93 -3.43 -24.11
N LYS A 175 -29.29 -2.38 -24.63
CA LYS A 175 -29.83 -1.60 -25.77
C LYS A 175 -30.06 -2.48 -27.00
N ARG A 176 -29.11 -3.35 -27.35
CA ARG A 176 -29.29 -4.30 -28.47
C ARG A 176 -30.40 -5.33 -28.24
N ARG A 177 -30.66 -5.74 -26.99
CA ARG A 177 -31.75 -6.66 -26.65
C ARG A 177 -33.11 -5.98 -26.78
N THR A 178 -33.26 -4.76 -26.31
CA THR A 178 -34.50 -3.99 -26.44
C THR A 178 -34.81 -3.68 -27.88
N GLU A 179 -33.87 -3.28 -28.71
CA GLU A 179 -34.10 -3.06 -30.15
C GLU A 179 -34.55 -4.32 -30.88
N LYS A 180 -33.98 -5.49 -30.56
CA LYS A 180 -34.43 -6.76 -31.14
C LYS A 180 -35.83 -7.15 -30.66
N ALA A 181 -36.18 -6.90 -29.41
CA ALA A 181 -37.52 -7.17 -28.88
C ALA A 181 -38.59 -6.28 -29.54
N VAL A 182 -38.29 -4.99 -29.70
CA VAL A 182 -39.17 -4.04 -30.39
C VAL A 182 -39.38 -4.45 -31.85
N LYS A 183 -38.29 -4.79 -32.59
CA LYS A 183 -38.41 -5.26 -33.98
C LYS A 183 -39.26 -6.53 -34.12
N ARG A 184 -39.13 -7.48 -33.18
CA ARG A 184 -39.96 -8.71 -33.18
C ARG A 184 -41.42 -8.41 -32.88
N ALA A 185 -41.71 -7.50 -31.95
CA ALA A 185 -43.08 -7.09 -31.64
C ALA A 185 -43.75 -6.40 -32.84
N LEU A 186 -43.05 -5.49 -33.51
CA LEU A 186 -43.53 -4.82 -34.73
C LEU A 186 -43.78 -5.81 -35.89
N ALA A 187 -42.85 -6.79 -36.07
CA ALA A 187 -43.07 -7.82 -37.11
C ALA A 187 -44.28 -8.73 -36.81
N ALA A 188 -44.50 -9.09 -35.54
CA ALA A 188 -45.69 -9.85 -35.12
C ALA A 188 -46.98 -9.09 -35.33
N GLN A 189 -47.02 -7.78 -35.01
CA GLN A 189 -48.18 -6.93 -35.30
C GLN A 189 -48.46 -6.80 -36.81
N ALA A 190 -47.43 -6.60 -37.62
CA ALA A 190 -47.61 -6.52 -39.08
C ALA A 190 -48.10 -7.85 -39.67
N ALA A 191 -47.65 -9.00 -39.14
CA ALA A 191 -48.17 -10.31 -39.56
C ALA A 191 -49.66 -10.52 -39.16
N ALA A 192 -50.02 -10.11 -37.93
CA ALA A 192 -51.41 -10.18 -37.47
C ALA A 192 -52.35 -9.30 -38.30
N THR A 193 -51.94 -8.08 -38.65
CA THR A 193 -52.72 -7.16 -39.51
C THR A 193 -52.88 -7.71 -40.91
N LYS A 194 -51.85 -8.34 -41.49
CA LYS A 194 -51.97 -9.02 -42.81
C LYS A 194 -52.88 -10.23 -42.74
N ALA A 195 -52.86 -11.02 -41.69
CA ALA A 195 -53.76 -12.17 -41.52
C ALA A 195 -55.24 -11.72 -41.41
N ALA A 196 -55.51 -10.66 -40.62
CA ALA A 196 -56.85 -10.08 -40.50
C ALA A 196 -57.40 -9.52 -41.84
N ALA A 197 -56.55 -8.85 -42.63
CA ALA A 197 -56.93 -8.34 -43.96
C ALA A 197 -57.18 -9.45 -44.97
N ASN A 198 -56.55 -10.60 -44.83
CA ASN A 198 -56.79 -11.74 -45.75
C ASN A 198 -58.05 -12.53 -45.38
N THR A 199 -58.53 -12.45 -44.13
CA THR A 199 -59.78 -13.12 -43.67
C THR A 199 -61.00 -12.29 -43.98
N SER A 200 -60.83 -10.98 -44.28
CA SER A 200 -61.96 -10.08 -44.65
C SER A 200 -62.22 -9.96 -46.13
N LYS A 201 -61.57 -10.73 -47.02
CA LYS A 201 -61.93 -10.80 -48.44
C LYS A 201 -63.18 -11.69 -48.60
N PRO A 202 -64.32 -11.17 -49.10
CA PRO A 202 -65.54 -11.99 -49.33
C PRO A 202 -65.25 -13.02 -50.42
N LYS A 203 -65.63 -14.27 -50.13
CA LYS A 203 -65.63 -15.40 -51.05
C LYS A 203 -66.61 -15.02 -52.24
N ALA A 204 -66.00 -14.79 -53.38
CA ALA A 204 -66.79 -14.51 -54.59
C ALA A 204 -67.81 -15.67 -54.85
N GLU A 205 -69.02 -15.30 -54.95
CA GLU A 205 -70.22 -16.13 -55.21
C GLU A 205 -70.00 -16.93 -56.48
N GLU A 206 -69.97 -18.24 -56.38
CA GLU A 206 -70.04 -19.19 -57.49
C GLU A 206 -71.45 -19.23 -58.04
N LYS A 207 -71.69 -18.56 -59.18
CA LYS A 207 -72.92 -18.72 -59.92
C LYS A 207 -72.90 -20.04 -60.73
N GLN A 208 -73.82 -20.94 -60.43
CA GLN A 208 -74.20 -22.04 -61.33
C GLN A 208 -75.25 -21.59 -62.38
N PRO A 209 -75.26 -22.31 -63.51
CA PRO A 209 -76.09 -22.02 -64.67
C PRO A 209 -77.58 -22.33 -64.50
#